data_18d8eadc2d70bc1a55b240906aff9537
#
_entry.id   18d8eadc2d70bc1a55b240906aff9537
#
_cell.length_a   1.000
_cell.length_b   1.000
_cell.length_c   1.000
_cell.angle_alpha   90.00
_cell.angle_beta   90.00
_cell.angle_gamma   90.00
#
_symmetry.space_group_name_H-M   'P 1'
#
loop_
_entity.id
_entity.type
_entity.pdbx_description
1 polymer ?
#
loop_
_entity_poly.entity_id
_entity_poly.type
_entity_poly.pdbx_seq_one_letter_code
_entity_poly.pdbx_strand_id
1 'polypeptide(L)'
;SSPRRQRQMCIRDSPGTGDVQLSLIQKLKISGSLIVTTPQDIALIDVIRGLKMFEKTKVPILGIVENMSYFLAPDTGKEYKLFGESKTNEVAEKYDYEILANLPHDPLLLEQCEKGHPLTDLVPDHKVSQMFIELAENLLKRLKLEQLANTN
;
A
#
# COMPACT_ATOMS: atom_id res chain seq x y z
N SER A 1 27.90 3.52 8.32
CA SER A 1 26.44 3.85 8.28
C SER A 1 25.81 3.55 9.62
N SER A 2 25.02 4.48 10.16
CA SER A 2 24.41 4.30 11.46
C SER A 2 23.40 3.13 11.44
N PRO A 3 23.25 2.38 12.54
CA PRO A 3 22.27 1.29 12.62
C PRO A 3 20.82 1.72 12.30
N ARG A 4 20.48 2.99 12.54
CA ARG A 4 19.19 3.60 12.17
C ARG A 4 18.99 3.69 10.65
N ARG A 5 20.05 4.06 9.90
CA ARG A 5 19.98 4.21 8.44
C ARG A 5 19.84 2.86 7.75
N GLN A 6 20.53 1.84 8.23
CA GLN A 6 20.39 0.46 7.76
C GLN A 6 18.97 -0.08 8.01
N ARG A 7 18.42 0.19 9.20
CA ARG A 7 17.07 -0.24 9.56
C ARG A 7 15.99 0.42 8.67
N GLN A 8 16.15 1.71 8.37
CA GLN A 8 15.26 2.47 7.49
C GLN A 8 15.35 2.00 6.02
N MET A 9 16.56 1.72 5.51
CA MET A 9 16.75 1.16 4.18
C MET A 9 16.13 -0.24 4.05
N CYS A 10 16.30 -1.11 5.02
CA CYS A 10 15.71 -2.45 5.02
C CYS A 10 14.19 -2.43 5.00
N ILE A 11 13.55 -1.50 5.70
CA ILE A 11 12.08 -1.36 5.73
C ILE A 11 11.56 -0.78 4.41
N ARG A 12 12.26 0.22 3.84
CA ARG A 12 11.81 0.92 2.63
C ARG A 12 12.09 0.15 1.35
N ASP A 13 13.24 -0.49 1.24
CA ASP A 13 13.74 -1.08 0.01
C ASP A 13 13.58 -2.61 -0.03
N SER A 14 13.03 -3.22 1.03
CA SER A 14 12.87 -4.66 1.04
C SER A 14 11.68 -5.10 0.17
N PRO A 15 11.86 -6.12 -0.67
CA PRO A 15 10.86 -6.56 -1.65
C PRO A 15 9.72 -7.40 -1.04
N GLY A 16 9.29 -7.18 0.19
CA GLY A 16 8.17 -7.88 0.81
C GLY A 16 8.39 -9.36 1.15
N THR A 17 9.48 -9.97 0.69
CA THR A 17 9.76 -11.41 0.83
C THR A 17 11.12 -11.72 1.42
N GLY A 18 11.87 -10.70 1.85
CA GLY A 18 13.23 -10.85 2.40
C GLY A 18 13.25 -11.32 3.85
N ASP A 19 14.44 -11.78 4.30
CA ASP A 19 14.69 -12.26 5.65
C ASP A 19 14.35 -11.23 6.74
N VAL A 20 14.50 -9.93 6.43
CA VAL A 20 14.20 -8.84 7.36
C VAL A 20 12.71 -8.80 7.72
N GLN A 21 11.83 -8.98 6.74
CA GLN A 21 10.39 -8.99 6.96
C GLN A 21 9.93 -10.25 7.69
N LEU A 22 10.48 -11.39 7.34
CA LEU A 22 10.25 -12.64 8.08
C LEU A 22 10.69 -12.49 9.53
N SER A 23 11.86 -11.88 9.78
CA SER A 23 12.35 -11.61 11.14
C SER A 23 11.43 -10.64 11.91
N LEU A 24 10.88 -9.61 11.27
CA LEU A 24 9.92 -8.70 11.88
C LEU A 24 8.63 -9.43 12.27
N ILE A 25 8.09 -10.27 11.37
CA ILE A 25 6.88 -11.04 11.62
C ILE A 25 7.07 -12.02 12.78
N GLN A 26 8.26 -12.63 12.88
CA GLN A 26 8.57 -13.57 13.96
C GLN A 26 8.76 -12.89 15.33
N LYS A 27 9.25 -11.65 15.34
CA LYS A 27 9.59 -10.92 16.57
C LYS A 27 8.51 -9.98 17.07
N LEU A 28 7.60 -9.56 16.19
CA LEU A 28 6.54 -8.60 16.50
C LEU A 28 5.17 -9.23 16.26
N LYS A 29 4.23 -8.91 17.15
CA LYS A 29 2.82 -9.22 16.91
C LYS A 29 2.27 -8.21 15.89
N ILE A 30 2.12 -8.63 14.64
CA ILE A 30 1.60 -7.81 13.56
C ILE A 30 0.09 -7.99 13.47
N SER A 31 -0.65 -6.89 13.57
CA SER A 31 -2.12 -6.88 13.55
C SER A 31 -2.71 -7.08 12.16
N GLY A 32 -1.96 -6.74 11.12
CA GLY A 32 -2.36 -6.91 9.72
C GLY A 32 -1.33 -6.35 8.76
N SER A 33 -1.46 -6.68 7.50
CA SER A 33 -0.60 -6.23 6.41
C SER A 33 -1.41 -5.55 5.31
N LEU A 34 -0.83 -4.56 4.67
CA LEU A 34 -1.35 -3.89 3.50
C LEU A 34 -0.35 -4.09 2.36
N ILE A 35 -0.82 -4.62 1.24
CA ILE A 35 0.00 -4.79 0.05
C ILE A 35 -0.11 -3.53 -0.81
N VAL A 36 1.01 -2.89 -1.09
CA VAL A 36 1.06 -1.72 -1.98
C VAL A 36 1.76 -2.11 -3.27
N THR A 37 1.13 -1.84 -4.40
CA THR A 37 1.64 -2.15 -5.73
C THR A 37 1.48 -0.98 -6.69
N THR A 38 1.99 -1.13 -7.91
CA THR A 38 1.76 -0.24 -9.05
C THR A 38 1.12 -1.03 -10.20
N PRO A 39 0.52 -0.37 -11.23
CA PRO A 39 -0.14 -1.07 -12.33
C PRO A 39 0.78 -1.90 -13.22
N GLN A 40 2.09 -1.79 -13.06
CA GLN A 40 3.07 -2.48 -13.89
C GLN A 40 3.05 -4.00 -13.68
N ASP A 41 3.07 -4.77 -14.75
CA ASP A 41 3.06 -6.24 -14.69
C ASP A 41 4.19 -6.82 -13.82
N ILE A 42 5.36 -6.21 -13.83
CA ILE A 42 6.50 -6.65 -13.02
C ILE A 42 6.22 -6.53 -11.51
N ALA A 43 5.45 -5.54 -11.09
CA ALA A 43 5.09 -5.35 -9.69
C ALA A 43 4.17 -6.45 -9.16
N LEU A 44 3.35 -7.06 -10.03
CA LEU A 44 2.42 -8.13 -9.66
C LEU A 44 3.12 -9.40 -9.19
N ILE A 45 4.32 -9.67 -9.67
CA ILE A 45 5.13 -10.80 -9.21
C ILE A 45 5.46 -10.65 -7.73
N ASP A 46 5.81 -9.44 -7.32
CA ASP A 46 6.12 -9.14 -5.92
C ASP A 46 4.86 -9.12 -5.05
N VAL A 47 3.72 -8.67 -5.59
CA VAL A 47 2.41 -8.79 -4.92
C VAL A 47 2.11 -10.25 -4.58
N ILE A 48 2.19 -11.14 -5.56
CA ILE A 48 1.90 -12.57 -5.37
C ILE A 48 2.86 -13.19 -4.34
N ARG A 49 4.12 -12.83 -4.38
CA ARG A 49 5.11 -13.30 -3.39
C ARG A 49 4.77 -12.80 -1.99
N GLY A 50 4.41 -11.52 -1.86
CA GLY A 50 3.98 -10.90 -0.60
C GLY A 50 2.73 -11.58 -0.02
N LEU A 51 1.69 -11.79 -0.83
CA LEU A 51 0.48 -12.48 -0.44
C LEU A 51 0.78 -13.87 0.12
N LYS A 52 1.52 -14.69 -0.62
CA LYS A 52 1.92 -16.05 -0.19
C LYS A 52 2.75 -16.04 1.09
N MET A 53 3.61 -15.05 1.27
CA MET A 53 4.41 -14.93 2.50
C MET A 53 3.52 -14.63 3.71
N PHE A 54 2.59 -13.68 3.61
CA PHE A 54 1.69 -13.34 4.71
C PHE A 54 0.70 -14.46 5.01
N GLU A 55 0.19 -15.16 4.01
CA GLU A 55 -0.62 -16.36 4.20
C GLU A 55 0.15 -17.44 4.98
N LYS A 56 1.39 -17.73 4.56
CA LYS A 56 2.25 -18.72 5.22
C LYS A 56 2.58 -18.35 6.67
N THR A 57 2.77 -17.06 6.95
CA THR A 57 3.09 -16.55 8.29
C THR A 57 1.86 -16.24 9.14
N LYS A 58 0.65 -16.46 8.60
CA LYS A 58 -0.64 -16.21 9.26
C LYS A 58 -0.81 -14.75 9.71
N VAL A 59 -0.22 -13.79 8.97
CA VAL A 59 -0.48 -12.37 9.16
C VAL A 59 -1.71 -12.00 8.34
N PRO A 60 -2.74 -11.42 8.94
CA PRO A 60 -3.93 -11.00 8.20
C PRO A 60 -3.60 -10.00 7.11
N ILE A 61 -4.12 -10.23 5.90
CA ILE A 61 -3.98 -9.30 4.77
C ILE A 61 -5.24 -8.43 4.72
N LEU A 62 -5.08 -7.14 5.00
CA LEU A 62 -6.19 -6.19 5.07
C LEU A 62 -6.71 -5.79 3.69
N GLY A 63 -5.87 -5.90 2.68
CA GLY A 63 -6.20 -5.60 1.29
C GLY A 63 -4.99 -5.13 0.49
N ILE A 64 -5.28 -4.68 -0.73
CA ILE A 64 -4.30 -4.21 -1.71
C ILE A 64 -4.56 -2.72 -1.99
N VAL A 65 -3.50 -1.95 -2.15
CA VAL A 65 -3.54 -0.56 -2.66
C VAL A 65 -2.74 -0.49 -3.94
N GLU A 66 -3.35 -0.03 -5.00
CA GLU A 66 -2.65 0.29 -6.24
C GLU A 66 -2.25 1.75 -6.25
N ASN A 67 -0.95 2.01 -6.13
CA ASN A 67 -0.37 3.34 -6.21
C ASN A 67 0.01 3.66 -7.66
N MET A 68 0.06 4.93 -8.04
CA MET A 68 0.31 5.36 -9.41
C MET A 68 -0.66 4.74 -10.43
N SER A 69 -1.89 4.50 -10.01
CA SER A 69 -2.92 3.81 -10.79
C SER A 69 -3.28 4.57 -12.07
N TYR A 70 -3.28 5.88 -11.98
CA TYR A 70 -3.51 6.80 -13.09
C TYR A 70 -2.86 8.16 -12.82
N PHE A 71 -2.66 8.94 -13.86
CA PHE A 71 -2.24 10.34 -13.75
C PHE A 71 -3.47 11.25 -13.80
N LEU A 72 -3.56 12.17 -12.86
CA LEU A 72 -4.60 13.19 -12.83
C LEU A 72 -4.02 14.50 -13.38
N ALA A 73 -4.47 14.91 -14.58
CA ALA A 73 -4.00 16.14 -15.20
C ALA A 73 -4.50 17.35 -14.41
N PRO A 74 -3.61 18.23 -13.91
CA PRO A 74 -3.99 19.34 -13.03
C PRO A 74 -4.86 20.41 -13.71
N ASP A 75 -4.73 20.54 -15.03
CA ASP A 75 -5.41 21.55 -15.86
C ASP A 75 -6.82 21.12 -16.26
N THR A 76 -7.01 19.85 -16.59
CA THR A 76 -8.27 19.32 -17.14
C THR A 76 -9.01 18.37 -16.19
N GLY A 77 -8.36 17.89 -15.15
CA GLY A 77 -8.89 16.86 -14.26
C GLY A 77 -9.09 15.49 -14.94
N LYS A 78 -8.55 15.30 -16.17
CA LYS A 78 -8.64 14.02 -16.87
C LYS A 78 -7.68 12.99 -16.30
N GLU A 79 -8.15 11.76 -16.28
CA GLU A 79 -7.38 10.60 -15.84
C GLU A 79 -6.70 9.92 -17.03
N TYR A 80 -5.42 9.66 -16.91
CA TYR A 80 -4.61 8.96 -17.91
C TYR A 80 -3.94 7.74 -17.29
N LYS A 81 -4.14 6.58 -17.88
CA LYS A 81 -3.47 5.34 -17.46
C LYS A 81 -2.07 5.27 -18.07
N LEU A 82 -1.08 5.79 -17.37
CA LEU A 82 0.30 5.89 -17.88
C LEU A 82 0.97 4.53 -18.12
N PHE A 83 0.54 3.49 -17.40
CA PHE A 83 1.09 2.14 -17.49
C PHE A 83 0.14 1.14 -18.19
N GLY A 84 -0.88 1.64 -18.90
CA GLY A 84 -1.91 0.82 -19.53
C GLY A 84 -2.93 0.26 -18.54
N GLU A 85 -3.63 -0.81 -18.97
CA GLU A 85 -4.61 -1.47 -18.10
C GLU A 85 -3.91 -2.28 -17.01
N SER A 86 -4.33 -2.08 -15.79
CA SER A 86 -3.79 -2.81 -14.65
C SER A 86 -4.39 -4.21 -14.54
N LYS A 87 -3.54 -5.18 -14.25
CA LYS A 87 -3.97 -6.54 -13.91
C LYS A 87 -4.07 -6.78 -12.41
N THR A 88 -3.96 -5.72 -11.60
CA THR A 88 -4.08 -5.83 -10.14
C THR A 88 -5.44 -6.39 -9.74
N ASN A 89 -6.53 -6.03 -10.44
CA ASN A 89 -7.86 -6.58 -10.23
C ASN A 89 -7.91 -8.10 -10.41
N GLU A 90 -7.29 -8.62 -11.47
CA GLU A 90 -7.25 -10.06 -11.74
C GLU A 90 -6.52 -10.83 -10.62
N VAL A 91 -5.43 -10.25 -10.10
CA VAL A 91 -4.69 -10.82 -8.98
C VAL A 91 -5.51 -10.74 -7.69
N ALA A 92 -6.13 -9.61 -7.41
CA ALA A 92 -6.97 -9.41 -6.24
C ALA A 92 -8.13 -10.41 -6.21
N GLU A 93 -8.86 -10.56 -7.30
CA GLU A 93 -9.95 -11.54 -7.45
C GLU A 93 -9.46 -12.98 -7.30
N LYS A 94 -8.33 -13.33 -7.94
CA LYS A 94 -7.77 -14.69 -7.89
C LYS A 94 -7.41 -15.12 -6.46
N TYR A 95 -6.95 -14.20 -5.64
CA TYR A 95 -6.53 -14.47 -4.25
C TYR A 95 -7.57 -14.06 -3.21
N ASP A 96 -8.75 -13.61 -3.64
CA ASP A 96 -9.87 -13.20 -2.79
C ASP A 96 -9.51 -12.03 -1.84
N TYR A 97 -8.80 -11.04 -2.37
CA TYR A 97 -8.47 -9.81 -1.66
C TYR A 97 -9.08 -8.59 -2.33
N GLU A 98 -9.45 -7.59 -1.53
CA GLU A 98 -10.05 -6.36 -2.00
C GLU A 98 -8.97 -5.30 -2.30
N ILE A 99 -9.18 -4.54 -3.39
CA ILE A 99 -8.43 -3.32 -3.65
C ILE A 99 -9.08 -2.19 -2.86
N LEU A 100 -8.36 -1.67 -1.87
CA LEU A 100 -8.86 -0.66 -0.94
C LEU A 100 -8.78 0.75 -1.50
N ALA A 101 -7.82 1.02 -2.36
CA ALA A 101 -7.67 2.29 -3.04
C ALA A 101 -6.85 2.15 -4.33
N ASN A 102 -7.20 2.98 -5.32
CA ASN A 102 -6.43 3.26 -6.51
C ASN A 102 -5.93 4.70 -6.43
N LEU A 103 -4.69 4.90 -5.98
CA LEU A 103 -4.12 6.22 -5.75
C LEU A 103 -3.51 6.78 -7.03
N PRO A 104 -3.75 8.04 -7.37
CA PRO A 104 -3.21 8.65 -8.57
C PRO A 104 -1.72 9.03 -8.42
N HIS A 105 -1.05 9.14 -9.56
CA HIS A 105 0.15 9.94 -9.66
C HIS A 105 -0.25 11.41 -9.75
N ASP A 106 0.03 12.18 -8.71
CA ASP A 106 -0.31 13.59 -8.59
C ASP A 106 0.95 14.41 -8.36
N PRO A 107 1.21 15.46 -9.18
CA PRO A 107 2.42 16.28 -9.06
C PRO A 107 2.55 16.99 -7.71
N LEU A 108 1.44 17.44 -7.14
CA LEU A 108 1.45 18.12 -5.84
C LEU A 108 1.80 17.12 -4.71
N LEU A 109 1.23 15.93 -4.76
CA LEU A 109 1.57 14.86 -3.82
C LEU A 109 3.08 14.55 -3.88
N LEU A 110 3.63 14.41 -5.08
CA LEU A 110 5.06 14.12 -5.26
C LEU A 110 5.93 15.24 -4.69
N GLU A 111 5.64 16.49 -5.04
CA GLU A 111 6.37 17.66 -4.54
C GLU A 111 6.37 17.72 -3.01
N GLN A 112 5.23 17.52 -2.37
CA GLN A 112 5.12 17.58 -0.92
C GLN A 112 5.80 16.39 -0.24
N CYS A 113 5.72 15.20 -0.83
CA CYS A 113 6.47 14.03 -0.34
C CYS A 113 7.98 14.26 -0.35
N GLU A 114 8.53 14.89 -1.41
CA GLU A 114 9.96 15.23 -1.49
C GLU A 114 10.38 16.23 -0.41
N LYS A 115 9.49 17.14 -0.03
CA LYS A 115 9.69 18.10 1.05
C LYS A 115 9.47 17.51 2.45
N GLY A 116 8.99 16.27 2.54
CA GLY A 116 8.66 15.61 3.80
C GLY A 116 7.39 16.16 4.47
N HIS A 117 6.51 16.79 3.69
CA HIS A 117 5.25 17.34 4.16
C HIS A 117 4.08 16.44 3.75
N PRO A 118 3.29 15.91 4.68
CA PRO A 118 2.08 15.15 4.36
C PRO A 118 1.05 16.04 3.67
N LEU A 119 0.57 15.63 2.50
CA LEU A 119 -0.43 16.39 1.75
C LEU A 119 -1.74 16.53 2.53
N THR A 120 -2.10 15.53 3.30
CA THR A 120 -3.29 15.52 4.17
C THR A 120 -3.29 16.63 5.22
N ASP A 121 -2.12 17.06 5.68
CA ASP A 121 -1.99 18.13 6.66
C ASP A 121 -2.03 19.51 6.00
N LEU A 122 -1.42 19.62 4.81
CA LEU A 122 -1.30 20.90 4.10
C LEU A 122 -2.57 21.29 3.34
N VAL A 123 -3.17 20.31 2.67
CA VAL A 123 -4.35 20.52 1.82
C VAL A 123 -5.34 19.38 2.07
N PRO A 124 -6.01 19.34 3.23
CA PRO A 124 -6.91 18.22 3.59
C PRO A 124 -8.09 18.07 2.62
N ASP A 125 -8.55 19.15 2.01
CA ASP A 125 -9.67 19.14 1.04
C ASP A 125 -9.27 18.72 -0.38
N HIS A 126 -7.99 18.51 -0.63
CA HIS A 126 -7.52 18.03 -1.93
C HIS A 126 -8.02 16.60 -2.18
N LYS A 127 -8.43 16.29 -3.43
CA LYS A 127 -8.97 14.97 -3.81
C LYS A 127 -8.09 13.82 -3.33
N VAL A 128 -6.78 13.93 -3.53
CA VAL A 128 -5.82 12.88 -3.13
C VAL A 128 -5.72 12.77 -1.61
N SER A 129 -5.76 13.89 -0.89
CA SER A 129 -5.80 13.88 0.59
C SER A 129 -7.01 13.12 1.12
N GLN A 130 -8.18 13.35 0.53
CA GLN A 130 -9.41 12.64 0.90
C GLN A 130 -9.30 11.13 0.63
N MET A 131 -8.67 10.73 -0.48
CA MET A 131 -8.43 9.30 -0.78
C MET A 131 -7.55 8.63 0.28
N PHE A 132 -6.50 9.31 0.78
CA PHE A 132 -5.67 8.79 1.87
C PHE A 132 -6.43 8.71 3.20
N ILE A 133 -7.27 9.70 3.50
CA ILE A 133 -8.10 9.72 4.71
C ILE A 133 -9.09 8.54 4.68
N GLU A 134 -9.81 8.37 3.56
CA GLU A 134 -10.75 7.25 3.38
C GLU A 134 -10.05 5.89 3.50
N LEU A 135 -8.87 5.75 2.89
CA LEU A 135 -8.07 4.54 3.02
C LEU A 135 -7.71 4.25 4.48
N ALA A 136 -7.28 5.27 5.23
CA ALA A 136 -6.93 5.14 6.65
C ALA A 136 -8.15 4.72 7.49
N GLU A 137 -9.32 5.32 7.25
CA GLU A 137 -10.56 4.95 7.93
C GLU A 137 -10.97 3.50 7.64
N ASN A 138 -10.87 3.06 6.38
CA ASN A 138 -11.14 1.69 5.98
C ASN A 138 -10.19 0.70 6.65
N LEU A 139 -8.91 1.02 6.71
CA LEU A 139 -7.90 0.20 7.39
C LEU A 139 -8.19 0.08 8.89
N LEU A 140 -8.57 1.17 9.55
CA LEU A 140 -8.94 1.14 10.98
C LEU A 140 -10.15 0.25 11.25
N LYS A 141 -11.17 0.29 10.38
CA LYS A 141 -12.34 -0.59 10.49
C LYS A 141 -11.94 -2.07 10.35
N ARG A 142 -11.12 -2.40 9.36
CA ARG A 142 -10.64 -3.76 9.11
C ARG A 142 -9.78 -4.29 10.26
N LEU A 143 -8.88 -3.48 10.79
CA LEU A 143 -8.07 -3.83 11.95
C LEU A 143 -8.92 -4.15 13.19
N LYS A 144 -9.99 -3.40 13.43
CA LYS A 144 -10.93 -3.68 14.53
C LYS A 144 -11.67 -5.01 14.33
N LEU A 145 -12.11 -5.31 13.11
CA LEU A 145 -12.76 -6.57 12.78
C LEU A 145 -11.82 -7.77 12.98
N GLU A 146 -10.58 -7.67 12.53
CA GLU A 146 -9.56 -8.70 12.74
C GLU A 146 -9.25 -8.93 14.22
N GLN A 147 -9.18 -7.86 15.02
CA GLN A 147 -8.97 -7.98 16.46
C GLN A 147 -10.12 -8.71 17.15
N LEU A 148 -11.37 -8.43 16.77
CA LEU A 148 -12.56 -9.11 17.30
C LEU A 148 -12.60 -10.59 16.91
N ALA A 149 -12.23 -10.92 15.67
CA ALA A 149 -12.18 -12.31 15.19
C ALA A 149 -11.13 -13.14 15.91
N ASN A 150 -10.01 -12.54 16.32
CA ASN A 150 -8.92 -13.22 17.04
C ASN A 150 -9.15 -13.30 18.56
N THR A 151 -10.22 -12.73 19.09
CA THR A 151 -10.53 -12.73 20.53
C THR A 151 -11.59 -13.79 20.89
N ASN A 152 -12.24 -14.37 19.90
CA ASN A 152 -13.19 -15.47 20.01
C ASN A 152 -12.53 -16.81 19.70
#